data_adc23bc7b220b7ea4bcdab71601c01f7
#
_entry.id   adc23bc7b220b7ea4bcdab71601c01f7
#
_cell.length_a   1.000
_cell.length_b   1.000
_cell.length_c   1.000
_cell.angle_alpha   90.00
_cell.angle_beta   90.00
_cell.angle_gamma   90.00
#
_symmetry.space_group_name_H-M   'P 1'
#
loop_
_entity.id
_entity.type
_entity.pdbx_description
1 polymer ?
#
loop_
_entity_poly.entity_id
_entity_poly.type
_entity_poly.pdbx_seq_one_letter_code
_entity_poly.pdbx_strand_id
1 'polypeptide(L)'
;GDGKAEVVMRTADGTVDGKGKVIGNADADYREAGTFDQSRNQMMKQGRILKGKEYLTVFSGDTGEALHTIDYIPARGNVADWGDAKGNRSDRFLACVAYLDGVHPSVVMCRGYYTRTVLAAFDWNGKELKNRWVFDSNHPGCEQYAGQGNHNLRVGDVDGDGCDEIIYGSCAIDHNGKGLYSTRMGHGDAIHLTHFDPSRKGLQVWDCHENKRDGSTYRDAATGEVLLQLKSNTDVGRCMAADIDPTHPGVEMWSGDSQGIRNVKGEIIAPKMRNMPTNMAVWWDGDLLRELLDRNMIIKYDWENKKFVPLVKFTGTLFNNGTKSNPCLQGDIIGDWREEVLVRSEDNASLRLYVSTIPTEYRFHTFLEEPIYRISIATQNVGYNQPTQPGFYFGPDLIKMKGTFRGYQIK
;
A
#
# COMPACT_ATOMS: atom_id res chain seq x y z
N GLY A 1 -14.08 -1.63 18.33
CA GLY A 1 -14.85 -2.84 18.22
C GLY A 1 -16.33 -2.71 18.55
N ASP A 2 -16.93 -1.51 18.39
CA ASP A 2 -18.37 -1.28 18.63
C ASP A 2 -19.22 -1.37 17.35
N GLY A 3 -18.59 -1.74 16.22
CA GLY A 3 -19.23 -1.85 14.90
C GLY A 3 -19.33 -0.53 14.14
N LYS A 4 -18.70 0.53 14.64
CA LYS A 4 -18.59 1.83 13.99
C LYS A 4 -17.14 2.06 13.55
N ALA A 5 -16.99 2.69 12.42
CA ALA A 5 -15.66 3.04 11.92
C ALA A 5 -15.26 4.44 12.40
N GLU A 6 -14.03 4.58 12.84
CA GLU A 6 -13.37 5.86 13.01
C GLU A 6 -12.43 6.14 11.83
N VAL A 7 -12.20 7.43 11.59
CA VAL A 7 -11.18 7.89 10.64
C VAL A 7 -10.08 8.57 11.42
N VAL A 8 -8.85 8.05 11.33
CA VAL A 8 -7.69 8.64 11.98
C VAL A 8 -6.82 9.28 10.93
N MET A 9 -6.56 10.58 11.07
CA MET A 9 -5.79 11.30 10.06
C MET A 9 -5.00 12.47 10.65
N ARG A 10 -3.95 12.85 9.93
CA ARG A 10 -3.21 14.08 10.21
C ARG A 10 -4.07 15.30 9.93
N THR A 11 -4.13 16.22 10.88
CA THR A 11 -4.81 17.51 10.76
C THR A 11 -3.87 18.66 11.10
N ALA A 12 -4.31 19.89 10.89
CA ALA A 12 -3.56 21.12 11.16
C ALA A 12 -4.48 22.17 11.77
N ASP A 13 -3.88 23.26 12.22
CA ASP A 13 -4.63 24.45 12.66
C ASP A 13 -5.64 24.88 11.59
N GLY A 14 -6.85 25.22 12.01
CA GLY A 14 -7.93 25.64 11.12
C GLY A 14 -8.71 24.51 10.47
N THR A 15 -8.39 23.22 10.71
CA THR A 15 -9.22 22.08 10.27
C THR A 15 -10.60 22.16 10.95
N VAL A 16 -11.66 22.03 10.16
CA VAL A 16 -13.04 22.05 10.66
C VAL A 16 -13.61 20.65 10.62
N ASP A 17 -14.15 20.17 11.73
CA ASP A 17 -14.76 18.84 11.82
C ASP A 17 -16.20 18.80 11.27
N GLY A 18 -16.81 17.62 11.24
CA GLY A 18 -18.17 17.43 10.73
C GLY A 18 -19.27 18.10 11.54
N LYS A 19 -18.97 18.64 12.72
CA LYS A 19 -19.88 19.43 13.57
C LYS A 19 -19.60 20.95 13.51
N GLY A 20 -18.64 21.37 12.68
CA GLY A 20 -18.25 22.76 12.55
C GLY A 20 -17.26 23.25 13.63
N LYS A 21 -16.71 22.35 14.46
CA LYS A 21 -15.70 22.70 15.45
C LYS A 21 -14.32 22.82 14.79
N VAL A 22 -13.61 23.90 15.12
CA VAL A 22 -12.25 24.11 14.64
C VAL A 22 -11.24 23.38 15.52
N ILE A 23 -10.31 22.66 14.88
CA ILE A 23 -9.15 22.04 15.52
C ILE A 23 -8.01 23.07 15.53
N GLY A 24 -7.40 23.28 16.70
CA GLY A 24 -6.31 24.23 16.87
C GLY A 24 -6.72 25.69 16.70
N ASN A 25 -5.88 26.48 16.05
CA ASN A 25 -6.09 27.92 15.85
C ASN A 25 -6.69 28.20 14.47
N ALA A 26 -7.91 28.78 14.41
CA ALA A 26 -8.61 29.13 13.17
C ALA A 26 -7.88 30.19 12.33
N ASP A 27 -7.15 31.11 12.99
CA ASP A 27 -6.51 32.27 12.35
C ASP A 27 -5.05 31.99 11.96
N ALA A 28 -4.54 30.77 12.18
CA ALA A 28 -3.17 30.44 11.88
C ALA A 28 -2.90 30.38 10.36
N ASP A 29 -1.88 31.10 9.93
CA ASP A 29 -1.34 31.03 8.55
C ASP A 29 0.16 30.81 8.59
N TYR A 30 0.57 29.62 8.15
CA TYR A 30 1.98 29.21 8.11
C TYR A 30 2.54 29.18 6.69
N ARG A 31 1.82 29.70 5.70
CA ARG A 31 2.27 29.72 4.31
C ARG A 31 3.50 30.62 4.18
N GLU A 32 4.54 30.10 3.57
CA GLU A 32 5.72 30.91 3.25
C GLU A 32 5.38 31.99 2.21
N ALA A 33 5.81 33.23 2.45
CA ALA A 33 5.66 34.32 1.47
C ALA A 33 6.46 34.03 0.19
N GLY A 34 7.50 33.22 0.31
CA GLY A 34 8.40 32.89 -0.79
C GLY A 34 9.48 33.94 -0.98
N THR A 35 10.46 33.56 -1.81
CA THR A 35 11.54 34.45 -2.28
C THR A 35 11.66 34.33 -3.79
N PHE A 36 11.89 35.46 -4.47
CA PHE A 36 12.10 35.45 -5.92
C PHE A 36 13.54 35.04 -6.24
N ASP A 37 13.70 33.94 -6.97
CA ASP A 37 15.00 33.49 -7.48
C ASP A 37 15.22 34.06 -8.89
N GLN A 38 16.09 35.05 -8.99
CA GLN A 38 16.41 35.69 -10.26
C GLN A 38 17.04 34.75 -11.29
N SER A 39 17.85 33.79 -10.83
CA SER A 39 18.54 32.84 -11.72
C SER A 39 17.57 31.89 -12.42
N ARG A 40 16.43 31.58 -11.78
CA ARG A 40 15.39 30.69 -12.28
C ARG A 40 14.14 31.44 -12.76
N ASN A 41 14.12 32.76 -12.58
CA ASN A 41 12.98 33.63 -12.88
C ASN A 41 11.65 33.08 -12.30
N GLN A 42 11.67 32.64 -11.03
CA GLN A 42 10.48 32.10 -10.37
C GLN A 42 10.46 32.34 -8.86
N MET A 43 9.25 32.34 -8.31
CA MET A 43 9.05 32.34 -6.86
C MET A 43 9.41 30.99 -6.26
N MET A 44 10.24 31.01 -5.24
CA MET A 44 10.66 29.81 -4.49
C MET A 44 9.93 29.75 -3.15
N LYS A 45 9.51 28.54 -2.76
CA LYS A 45 8.82 28.24 -1.49
C LYS A 45 7.47 28.95 -1.26
N GLN A 46 6.97 29.79 -2.17
CA GLN A 46 5.71 30.50 -2.00
C GLN A 46 4.57 29.51 -1.73
N GLY A 47 3.76 29.79 -0.72
CA GLY A 47 2.62 28.98 -0.30
C GLY A 47 2.95 27.67 0.39
N ARG A 48 4.23 27.31 0.55
CA ARG A 48 4.61 26.10 1.30
C ARG A 48 4.42 26.30 2.81
N ILE A 49 4.05 25.20 3.49
CA ILE A 49 3.90 25.18 4.93
C ILE A 49 5.10 24.38 5.49
N LEU A 50 6.13 25.10 5.94
CA LEU A 50 7.39 24.51 6.46
C LEU A 50 7.46 24.52 8.00
N LYS A 51 6.46 25.11 8.66
CA LYS A 51 6.35 25.24 10.12
C LYS A 51 4.87 25.17 10.50
N GLY A 52 4.58 25.31 11.78
CA GLY A 52 3.22 25.26 12.30
C GLY A 52 2.88 23.93 12.95
N LYS A 53 1.75 23.92 13.66
CA LYS A 53 1.28 22.74 14.38
C LYS A 53 0.70 21.70 13.42
N GLU A 54 0.94 20.47 13.77
CA GLU A 54 0.36 19.29 13.15
C GLU A 54 -0.24 18.41 14.25
N TYR A 55 -1.40 17.86 13.97
CA TYR A 55 -2.13 17.03 14.91
C TYR A 55 -2.46 15.67 14.31
N LEU A 56 -2.75 14.71 15.16
CA LEU A 56 -3.40 13.45 14.81
C LEU A 56 -4.78 13.45 15.45
N THR A 57 -5.82 13.34 14.62
CA THR A 57 -7.21 13.43 15.06
C THR A 57 -7.96 12.17 14.71
N VAL A 58 -8.74 11.67 15.66
CA VAL A 58 -9.74 10.60 15.49
C VAL A 58 -11.07 11.26 15.23
N PHE A 59 -11.70 10.90 14.12
CA PHE A 59 -13.04 11.37 13.75
C PHE A 59 -14.05 10.23 13.80
N SER A 60 -15.27 10.54 14.24
CA SER A 60 -16.40 9.63 14.09
C SER A 60 -16.72 9.41 12.62
N GLY A 61 -16.77 8.16 12.17
CA GLY A 61 -17.17 7.81 10.81
C GLY A 61 -18.64 8.14 10.51
N ASP A 62 -19.50 8.18 11.53
CA ASP A 62 -20.91 8.51 11.36
C ASP A 62 -21.14 10.02 11.15
N THR A 63 -20.41 10.87 11.87
CA THR A 63 -20.72 12.31 11.97
C THR A 63 -19.58 13.22 11.50
N GLY A 64 -18.37 12.69 11.35
CA GLY A 64 -17.16 13.47 11.10
C GLY A 64 -16.73 14.34 12.30
N GLU A 65 -17.33 14.17 13.48
CA GLU A 65 -16.94 14.88 14.70
C GLU A 65 -15.54 14.47 15.14
N ALA A 66 -14.72 15.45 15.53
CA ALA A 66 -13.41 15.20 16.13
C ALA A 66 -13.58 14.66 17.56
N LEU A 67 -13.35 13.36 17.73
CA LEU A 67 -13.47 12.64 18.99
C LEU A 67 -12.28 12.90 19.92
N HIS A 68 -11.07 12.85 19.37
CA HIS A 68 -9.83 13.09 20.10
C HIS A 68 -8.75 13.64 19.19
N THR A 69 -7.95 14.58 19.69
CA THR A 69 -6.85 15.21 18.95
C THR A 69 -5.61 15.28 19.84
N ILE A 70 -4.48 14.83 19.32
CA ILE A 70 -3.17 14.93 19.96
C ILE A 70 -2.17 15.62 19.00
N ASP A 71 -1.05 16.10 19.53
CA ASP A 71 0.05 16.56 18.68
C ASP A 71 0.57 15.39 17.83
N TYR A 72 0.92 15.67 16.56
CA TYR A 72 1.42 14.64 15.63
C TYR A 72 2.80 14.15 16.05
N ILE A 73 2.98 12.84 16.12
CA ILE A 73 4.25 12.18 16.39
C ILE A 73 4.70 11.41 15.13
N PRO A 74 5.93 11.66 14.63
CA PRO A 74 6.92 12.63 15.12
C PRO A 74 6.59 14.05 14.67
N ALA A 75 6.92 15.05 15.52
CA ALA A 75 6.81 16.45 15.13
C ALA A 75 7.69 16.73 13.90
N ARG A 76 7.27 17.70 13.06
CA ARG A 76 8.05 18.11 11.87
C ARG A 76 9.46 18.57 12.24
N GLY A 77 9.61 19.33 13.31
CA GLY A 77 10.89 19.92 13.69
C GLY A 77 11.44 20.82 12.59
N ASN A 78 12.75 20.83 12.42
CA ASN A 78 13.40 21.48 11.30
C ASN A 78 13.28 20.60 10.04
N VAL A 79 12.67 21.12 8.99
CA VAL A 79 12.45 20.36 7.74
C VAL A 79 13.74 19.87 7.09
N ALA A 80 14.87 20.57 7.30
CA ALA A 80 16.15 20.16 6.77
C ALA A 80 16.68 18.85 7.37
N ASP A 81 16.27 18.50 8.58
CA ASP A 81 16.68 17.26 9.25
C ASP A 81 16.05 16.01 8.59
N TRP A 82 15.05 16.21 7.71
CA TRP A 82 14.42 15.18 6.89
C TRP A 82 15.07 14.99 5.52
N GLY A 83 16.14 15.74 5.20
CA GLY A 83 16.92 15.58 3.97
C GLY A 83 16.74 16.68 2.91
N ASP A 84 15.82 17.63 3.10
CA ASP A 84 15.76 18.84 2.28
C ASP A 84 15.10 20.02 3.04
N ALA A 85 15.45 21.24 2.63
CA ALA A 85 14.88 22.47 3.21
C ALA A 85 13.58 22.94 2.50
N LYS A 86 12.95 22.07 1.68
CA LYS A 86 11.79 22.41 0.85
C LYS A 86 10.50 21.79 1.36
N GLY A 87 10.58 20.95 2.39
CA GLY A 87 9.46 20.18 2.93
C GLY A 87 9.08 18.93 2.13
N ASN A 88 9.79 18.61 1.04
CA ASN A 88 9.46 17.44 0.23
C ASN A 88 9.74 16.13 0.99
N ARG A 89 10.83 16.06 1.74
CA ARG A 89 11.19 14.86 2.51
C ARG A 89 10.44 14.77 3.83
N SER A 90 10.19 15.89 4.51
CA SER A 90 9.41 15.95 5.76
C SER A 90 7.92 15.66 5.57
N ASP A 91 7.38 15.89 4.37
CA ASP A 91 5.95 15.70 4.08
C ASP A 91 5.67 14.41 3.28
N ARG A 92 6.43 13.36 3.60
CA ARG A 92 6.23 12.00 3.13
C ARG A 92 5.58 11.18 4.23
N PHE A 93 4.27 10.99 4.10
CA PHE A 93 3.45 10.28 5.08
C PHE A 93 2.93 8.98 4.50
N LEU A 94 2.91 7.95 5.33
CA LEU A 94 2.15 6.73 5.13
C LEU A 94 1.37 6.44 6.41
N ALA A 95 0.41 5.54 6.34
CA ALA A 95 -0.32 5.05 7.51
C ALA A 95 -0.82 3.63 7.25
N CYS A 96 -1.07 2.89 8.31
CA CYS A 96 -1.77 1.62 8.25
C CYS A 96 -2.55 1.35 9.53
N VAL A 97 -3.41 0.34 9.46
CA VAL A 97 -3.92 -0.40 10.60
C VAL A 97 -3.09 -1.66 10.73
N ALA A 98 -2.76 -2.06 11.96
CA ALA A 98 -2.04 -3.29 12.26
C ALA A 98 -2.54 -3.89 13.58
N TYR A 99 -2.65 -5.21 13.66
CA TYR A 99 -3.01 -5.92 14.89
C TYR A 99 -1.75 -6.23 15.71
N LEU A 100 -1.16 -5.18 16.31
CA LEU A 100 0.12 -5.24 17.02
C LEU A 100 0.10 -6.05 18.33
N ASP A 101 -1.06 -6.44 18.81
CA ASP A 101 -1.24 -7.37 19.92
C ASP A 101 -2.00 -8.65 19.51
N GLY A 102 -2.18 -8.82 18.20
CA GLY A 102 -2.90 -9.96 17.61
C GLY A 102 -4.42 -9.90 17.73
N VAL A 103 -4.98 -8.91 18.44
CA VAL A 103 -6.42 -8.84 18.75
C VAL A 103 -7.06 -7.50 18.40
N HIS A 104 -6.43 -6.40 18.80
CA HIS A 104 -6.97 -5.06 18.65
C HIS A 104 -6.25 -4.30 17.53
N PRO A 105 -7.01 -3.57 16.67
CA PRO A 105 -6.39 -2.75 15.64
C PRO A 105 -5.69 -1.54 16.27
N SER A 106 -4.42 -1.36 15.96
CA SER A 106 -3.64 -0.16 16.23
C SER A 106 -3.52 0.69 14.97
N VAL A 107 -3.37 2.00 15.11
CA VAL A 107 -3.04 2.91 14.01
C VAL A 107 -1.54 3.15 13.99
N VAL A 108 -0.90 2.97 12.84
CA VAL A 108 0.52 3.30 12.67
C VAL A 108 0.64 4.47 11.69
N MET A 109 1.17 5.59 12.17
CA MET A 109 1.41 6.80 11.38
C MET A 109 2.90 6.91 11.08
N CYS A 110 3.23 7.10 9.79
CA CYS A 110 4.61 7.11 9.35
C CYS A 110 4.99 8.48 8.78
N ARG A 111 6.23 8.90 9.01
CA ARG A 111 6.81 10.10 8.42
C ARG A 111 8.22 9.81 7.91
N GLY A 112 8.48 10.17 6.65
CA GLY A 112 9.77 9.94 6.00
C GLY A 112 9.95 8.52 5.49
N TYR A 113 10.59 8.40 4.32
CA TYR A 113 10.99 7.11 3.74
C TYR A 113 12.13 7.24 2.72
N TYR A 114 12.61 8.45 2.46
CA TYR A 114 13.78 8.68 1.60
C TYR A 114 15.09 8.86 2.39
N THR A 115 14.97 9.23 3.67
CA THR A 115 16.09 9.49 4.58
C THR A 115 15.69 9.03 5.98
N ARG A 116 15.56 9.93 6.96
CA ARG A 116 14.99 9.59 8.26
C ARG A 116 13.62 8.95 8.08
N THR A 117 13.40 7.85 8.77
CA THR A 117 12.17 7.04 8.74
C THR A 117 11.64 6.93 10.16
N VAL A 118 10.41 7.35 10.38
CA VAL A 118 9.75 7.26 11.70
C VAL A 118 8.38 6.62 11.54
N LEU A 119 8.09 5.61 12.35
CA LEU A 119 6.78 4.98 12.50
C LEU A 119 6.33 5.17 13.96
N ALA A 120 5.11 5.63 14.17
CA ALA A 120 4.53 5.80 15.50
C ALA A 120 3.20 5.05 15.57
N ALA A 121 3.11 4.09 16.50
CA ALA A 121 1.90 3.31 16.73
C ALA A 121 1.04 3.90 17.84
N PHE A 122 -0.28 3.79 17.65
CA PHE A 122 -1.27 4.31 18.59
C PHE A 122 -2.41 3.32 18.77
N ASP A 123 -2.89 3.20 20.00
CA ASP A 123 -4.09 2.44 20.36
C ASP A 123 -5.27 3.37 20.60
N TRP A 124 -6.43 3.04 20.05
CA TRP A 124 -7.69 3.73 20.28
C TRP A 124 -8.59 2.90 21.19
N ASN A 125 -9.02 3.47 22.30
CA ASN A 125 -9.88 2.78 23.28
C ASN A 125 -11.33 3.26 23.27
N GLY A 126 -11.77 3.93 22.18
CA GLY A 126 -13.10 4.55 22.07
C GLY A 126 -13.20 5.94 22.67
N LYS A 127 -12.17 6.43 23.37
CA LYS A 127 -12.16 7.73 24.03
C LYS A 127 -10.84 8.48 23.87
N GLU A 128 -9.74 7.79 23.89
CA GLU A 128 -8.39 8.35 23.93
C GLU A 128 -7.48 7.58 22.96
N LEU A 129 -6.71 8.31 22.17
CA LEU A 129 -5.64 7.80 21.33
C LEU A 129 -4.32 7.86 22.11
N LYS A 130 -3.73 6.71 22.40
CA LYS A 130 -2.49 6.58 23.16
C LYS A 130 -1.35 6.11 22.28
N ASN A 131 -0.20 6.76 22.37
CA ASN A 131 1.00 6.26 21.71
C ASN A 131 1.46 4.93 22.36
N ARG A 132 1.65 3.89 21.56
CA ARG A 132 2.14 2.57 21.96
C ARG A 132 3.66 2.51 21.91
N TRP A 133 4.24 2.87 20.77
CA TRP A 133 5.68 2.95 20.54
C TRP A 133 6.01 3.92 19.40
N VAL A 134 7.29 4.33 19.34
CA VAL A 134 7.86 5.11 18.23
C VAL A 134 9.15 4.45 17.80
N PHE A 135 9.21 4.05 16.53
CA PHE A 135 10.43 3.66 15.84
C PHE A 135 11.03 4.87 15.13
N ASP A 136 12.32 5.12 15.26
CA ASP A 136 13.03 6.21 14.57
C ASP A 136 14.39 5.72 14.08
N SER A 137 14.64 5.81 12.77
CA SER A 137 15.90 5.41 12.16
C SER A 137 17.11 6.26 12.61
N ASN A 138 16.88 7.39 13.28
CA ASN A 138 17.95 8.19 13.90
C ASN A 138 18.37 7.68 15.30
N HIS A 139 17.66 6.70 15.86
CA HIS A 139 18.11 6.08 17.10
C HIS A 139 19.35 5.20 16.87
N PRO A 140 20.31 5.18 17.81
CA PRO A 140 21.49 4.33 17.70
C PRO A 140 21.14 2.87 17.42
N GLY A 141 21.74 2.28 16.39
CA GLY A 141 21.48 0.90 15.94
C GLY A 141 20.31 0.77 14.94
N CYS A 142 19.60 1.86 14.62
CA CYS A 142 18.50 1.88 13.65
C CYS A 142 18.87 2.53 12.31
N GLU A 143 20.10 2.97 12.11
CA GLU A 143 20.55 3.73 10.93
C GLU A 143 20.32 2.98 9.61
N GLN A 144 20.36 1.64 9.66
CA GLN A 144 20.16 0.78 8.48
C GLN A 144 18.74 0.83 7.92
N TYR A 145 17.79 1.40 8.66
CA TYR A 145 16.38 1.54 8.25
C TYR A 145 16.10 2.89 7.58
N ALA A 146 17.06 3.83 7.65
CA ALA A 146 16.93 5.12 6.97
C ALA A 146 16.87 4.95 5.45
N GLY A 147 15.89 5.59 4.81
CA GLY A 147 15.74 5.57 3.36
C GLY A 147 15.27 4.25 2.75
N GLN A 148 14.67 3.36 3.54
CA GLN A 148 14.25 2.04 3.09
C GLN A 148 12.75 1.95 2.77
N GLY A 149 11.94 2.95 3.11
CA GLY A 149 10.50 2.91 2.90
C GLY A 149 10.10 3.17 1.46
N ASN A 150 9.00 2.55 1.01
CA ASN A 150 8.41 2.74 -0.30
C ASN A 150 7.31 3.83 -0.31
N HIS A 151 6.70 4.06 -1.48
CA HIS A 151 5.50 4.90 -1.60
C HIS A 151 4.22 4.21 -1.12
N ASN A 152 4.30 3.02 -0.61
CA ASN A 152 3.26 2.28 0.11
C ASN A 152 3.95 1.34 1.11
N LEU A 153 3.16 0.70 1.95
CA LEU A 153 3.58 -0.32 2.91
C LEU A 153 2.63 -1.52 2.87
N ARG A 154 3.04 -2.62 3.49
CA ARG A 154 2.20 -3.80 3.69
C ARG A 154 2.23 -4.22 5.16
N VAL A 155 1.18 -4.89 5.58
CA VAL A 155 1.01 -5.33 6.96
C VAL A 155 0.57 -6.78 6.98
N GLY A 156 1.09 -7.56 7.90
CA GLY A 156 0.66 -8.92 8.18
C GLY A 156 1.58 -9.61 9.16
N ASP A 157 1.07 -10.65 9.80
CA ASP A 157 1.83 -11.58 10.65
C ASP A 157 2.80 -12.37 9.75
N VAL A 158 4.04 -11.89 9.61
CA VAL A 158 5.02 -12.49 8.69
C VAL A 158 5.90 -13.53 9.36
N ASP A 159 6.07 -13.49 10.68
CA ASP A 159 6.91 -14.42 11.42
C ASP A 159 6.12 -15.51 12.18
N GLY A 160 4.78 -15.38 12.21
CA GLY A 160 3.87 -16.39 12.72
C GLY A 160 3.67 -16.34 14.23
N ASP A 161 3.94 -15.20 14.87
CA ASP A 161 3.76 -15.00 16.30
C ASP A 161 2.33 -14.56 16.70
N GLY A 162 1.48 -14.27 15.71
CA GLY A 162 0.10 -13.86 15.86
C GLY A 162 -0.12 -12.35 15.91
N CYS A 163 0.94 -11.54 15.78
CA CYS A 163 0.89 -10.10 15.70
C CYS A 163 1.33 -9.62 14.31
N ASP A 164 0.92 -8.42 13.91
CA ASP A 164 1.26 -7.91 12.58
C ASP A 164 2.58 -7.14 12.57
N GLU A 165 3.42 -7.40 11.58
CA GLU A 165 4.60 -6.61 11.20
C GLU A 165 4.26 -5.61 10.11
N ILE A 166 5.07 -4.56 10.01
CA ILE A 166 4.96 -3.53 8.98
C ILE A 166 6.11 -3.68 7.98
N ILE A 167 5.81 -4.15 6.77
CA ILE A 167 6.75 -4.19 5.65
C ILE A 167 6.79 -2.80 5.02
N TYR A 168 7.84 -2.05 5.33
CA TYR A 168 7.98 -0.62 5.01
C TYR A 168 8.83 -0.37 3.74
N GLY A 169 8.76 -1.23 2.75
CA GLY A 169 9.63 -1.23 1.58
C GLY A 169 10.77 -2.22 1.74
N SER A 170 12.01 -1.76 1.63
CA SER A 170 13.21 -2.59 1.79
C SER A 170 13.54 -2.99 3.24
N CYS A 171 12.65 -2.72 4.18
CA CYS A 171 12.78 -3.12 5.57
C CYS A 171 11.44 -3.53 6.18
N ALA A 172 11.50 -4.17 7.34
CA ALA A 172 10.34 -4.50 8.16
C ALA A 172 10.53 -4.03 9.60
N ILE A 173 9.43 -3.61 10.22
CA ILE A 173 9.34 -3.22 11.63
C ILE A 173 8.40 -4.20 12.32
N ASP A 174 8.89 -4.80 13.38
CA ASP A 174 8.20 -5.77 14.21
C ASP A 174 7.05 -5.12 15.01
N HIS A 175 6.02 -5.89 15.36
CA HIS A 175 4.84 -5.49 16.13
C HIS A 175 5.18 -4.69 17.41
N ASN A 176 6.35 -4.96 18.01
CA ASN A 176 6.85 -4.30 19.22
C ASN A 176 7.59 -2.97 18.96
N GLY A 177 7.66 -2.50 17.71
CA GLY A 177 8.32 -1.26 17.32
C GLY A 177 9.83 -1.37 17.17
N LYS A 178 10.39 -2.56 17.13
CA LYS A 178 11.80 -2.80 16.80
C LYS A 178 11.98 -3.08 15.32
N GLY A 179 13.16 -2.81 14.78
CA GLY A 179 13.48 -3.22 13.43
C GLY A 179 13.60 -4.74 13.32
N LEU A 180 12.86 -5.36 12.41
CA LEU A 180 12.92 -6.81 12.16
C LEU A 180 14.11 -7.12 11.23
N TYR A 181 14.15 -6.50 10.07
CA TYR A 181 15.27 -6.58 9.12
C TYR A 181 15.35 -5.37 8.19
N SER A 182 16.51 -5.19 7.53
CA SER A 182 16.71 -4.24 6.43
C SER A 182 17.55 -4.89 5.35
N THR A 183 17.06 -4.89 4.10
CA THR A 183 17.81 -5.36 2.92
C THR A 183 18.81 -4.32 2.42
N ARG A 184 18.69 -3.07 2.86
CA ARG A 184 19.52 -1.93 2.45
C ARG A 184 19.47 -1.60 0.96
N MET A 185 18.40 -1.99 0.27
CA MET A 185 18.22 -1.73 -1.16
C MET A 185 17.55 -0.39 -1.45
N GLY A 186 17.17 0.34 -0.38
CA GLY A 186 16.66 1.70 -0.48
C GLY A 186 15.18 1.77 -0.84
N HIS A 187 14.76 2.98 -1.19
CA HIS A 187 13.39 3.35 -1.53
C HIS A 187 12.89 2.69 -2.83
N GLY A 188 11.57 2.50 -2.93
CA GLY A 188 10.89 1.99 -4.12
C GLY A 188 9.44 2.47 -4.26
N ASP A 189 8.82 2.17 -5.41
CA ASP A 189 7.51 2.68 -5.78
C ASP A 189 6.36 1.69 -5.58
N ALA A 190 6.63 0.40 -5.58
CA ALA A 190 5.59 -0.64 -5.50
C ALA A 190 6.08 -1.82 -4.67
N ILE A 191 5.16 -2.40 -3.90
CA ILE A 191 5.43 -3.50 -2.99
C ILE A 191 4.20 -4.40 -2.87
N HIS A 192 4.41 -5.71 -2.92
CA HIS A 192 3.37 -6.73 -2.81
C HIS A 192 3.74 -7.70 -1.69
N LEU A 193 2.77 -8.03 -0.84
CA LEU A 193 2.89 -9.01 0.25
C LEU A 193 1.75 -10.00 0.13
N THR A 194 2.05 -11.27 -0.07
CA THR A 194 1.09 -12.37 -0.08
C THR A 194 1.83 -13.71 0.07
N HIS A 195 1.11 -14.80 0.07
CA HIS A 195 1.67 -16.13 -0.07
C HIS A 195 1.87 -16.44 -1.57
N PHE A 196 3.05 -16.12 -2.10
CA PHE A 196 3.36 -16.25 -3.53
C PHE A 196 3.55 -17.70 -3.97
N ASP A 197 4.35 -18.45 -3.22
CA ASP A 197 4.75 -19.82 -3.55
C ASP A 197 4.02 -20.82 -2.66
N PRO A 198 3.01 -21.55 -3.17
CA PRO A 198 2.23 -22.49 -2.38
C PRO A 198 3.06 -23.66 -1.83
N SER A 199 4.29 -23.86 -2.32
CA SER A 199 5.22 -24.89 -1.80
C SER A 199 6.05 -24.41 -0.61
N ARG A 200 6.08 -23.10 -0.32
CA ARG A 200 6.81 -22.49 0.81
C ARG A 200 5.87 -22.23 1.98
N LYS A 201 6.41 -22.11 3.17
CA LYS A 201 5.66 -21.60 4.32
C LYS A 201 5.82 -20.09 4.43
N GLY A 202 4.82 -19.43 5.00
CA GLY A 202 4.84 -17.99 5.29
C GLY A 202 4.63 -17.12 4.06
N LEU A 203 4.76 -15.83 4.27
CA LEU A 203 4.54 -14.79 3.27
C LEU A 203 5.83 -14.42 2.56
N GLN A 204 5.70 -13.90 1.35
CA GLN A 204 6.83 -13.36 0.60
C GLN A 204 6.50 -11.94 0.14
N VAL A 205 7.54 -11.20 -0.25
CA VAL A 205 7.45 -9.84 -0.75
C VAL A 205 8.03 -9.77 -2.16
N TRP A 206 7.31 -9.15 -3.08
CA TRP A 206 7.83 -8.67 -4.36
C TRP A 206 7.90 -7.14 -4.34
N ASP A 207 9.08 -6.59 -4.63
CA ASP A 207 9.41 -5.19 -4.43
C ASP A 207 10.27 -4.65 -5.58
N CYS A 208 10.11 -3.38 -5.96
CA CYS A 208 10.96 -2.71 -6.93
C CYS A 208 11.63 -1.46 -6.31
N HIS A 209 12.88 -1.20 -6.73
CA HIS A 209 13.75 -0.21 -6.11
C HIS A 209 14.09 0.94 -7.09
N GLU A 210 14.19 2.17 -6.56
CA GLU A 210 14.67 3.33 -7.32
C GLU A 210 16.20 3.31 -7.48
N ASN A 211 16.91 2.62 -6.61
CA ASN A 211 18.36 2.46 -6.73
C ASN A 211 18.67 1.64 -7.98
N LYS A 212 19.33 2.26 -8.93
CA LYS A 212 19.58 1.73 -10.28
C LYS A 212 20.24 0.35 -10.32
N ARG A 213 21.01 -0.05 -9.30
CA ARG A 213 21.67 -1.36 -9.28
C ARG A 213 20.81 -2.49 -8.70
N ASP A 214 19.81 -2.15 -7.89
CA ASP A 214 19.11 -3.13 -7.05
C ASP A 214 17.88 -3.72 -7.75
N GLY A 215 17.25 -2.98 -8.67
CA GLY A 215 16.23 -3.49 -9.58
C GLY A 215 14.94 -3.92 -8.90
N SER A 216 14.65 -5.22 -8.89
CA SER A 216 13.47 -5.78 -8.20
C SER A 216 13.85 -7.03 -7.44
N THR A 217 13.20 -7.26 -6.28
CA THR A 217 13.51 -8.40 -5.40
C THR A 217 12.28 -9.17 -5.00
N TYR A 218 12.40 -10.49 -5.01
CA TYR A 218 11.51 -11.44 -4.38
C TYR A 218 12.20 -11.97 -3.13
N ARG A 219 11.55 -11.85 -1.97
CA ARG A 219 12.18 -12.18 -0.70
C ARG A 219 11.19 -12.81 0.28
N ASP A 220 11.72 -13.54 1.23
CA ASP A 220 11.01 -14.02 2.40
C ASP A 220 10.58 -12.84 3.28
N ALA A 221 9.32 -12.80 3.69
CA ALA A 221 8.77 -11.64 4.41
C ALA A 221 9.19 -11.59 5.89
N ALA A 222 9.46 -12.73 6.52
CA ALA A 222 9.86 -12.81 7.92
C ALA A 222 11.33 -12.42 8.13
N THR A 223 12.20 -12.84 7.20
CA THR A 223 13.65 -12.75 7.38
C THR A 223 14.31 -11.70 6.53
N GLY A 224 13.65 -11.26 5.44
CA GLY A 224 14.24 -10.40 4.42
C GLY A 224 15.23 -11.12 3.50
N GLU A 225 15.37 -12.45 3.60
CA GLU A 225 16.22 -13.25 2.70
C GLU A 225 15.77 -13.06 1.24
N VAL A 226 16.71 -12.64 0.40
CA VAL A 226 16.45 -12.43 -1.03
C VAL A 226 16.48 -13.76 -1.76
N LEU A 227 15.32 -14.20 -2.25
CA LEU A 227 15.14 -15.45 -3.00
C LEU A 227 15.44 -15.27 -4.49
N LEU A 228 15.14 -14.08 -5.03
CA LEU A 228 15.45 -13.69 -6.41
C LEU A 228 15.71 -12.19 -6.46
N GLN A 229 16.76 -11.78 -7.18
CA GLN A 229 17.03 -10.39 -7.52
C GLN A 229 17.15 -10.21 -9.03
N LEU A 230 16.37 -9.29 -9.58
CA LEU A 230 16.46 -8.85 -10.96
C LEU A 230 17.16 -7.49 -11.00
N LYS A 231 18.46 -7.49 -11.22
CA LYS A 231 19.28 -6.26 -11.31
C LYS A 231 18.81 -5.36 -12.45
N SER A 232 18.93 -4.06 -12.28
CA SER A 232 18.57 -3.04 -13.26
C SER A 232 19.66 -1.97 -13.36
N ASN A 233 19.63 -1.16 -14.42
CA ASN A 233 20.44 0.04 -14.58
C ASN A 233 19.59 1.31 -14.52
N THR A 234 18.30 1.18 -14.24
CA THR A 234 17.33 2.28 -14.18
C THR A 234 16.62 2.29 -12.83
N ASP A 235 15.94 3.38 -12.53
CA ASP A 235 14.88 3.45 -11.55
C ASP A 235 13.71 2.57 -12.01
N VAL A 236 13.38 1.53 -11.22
CA VAL A 236 12.27 0.63 -11.50
C VAL A 236 11.01 1.17 -10.82
N GLY A 237 10.30 2.01 -11.55
CA GLY A 237 9.18 2.76 -10.99
C GLY A 237 7.92 1.96 -10.67
N ARG A 238 7.77 0.71 -11.14
CA ARG A 238 6.60 -0.16 -10.84
C ARG A 238 6.95 -1.63 -10.97
N CYS A 239 6.27 -2.44 -10.17
CA CYS A 239 6.24 -3.89 -10.30
C CYS A 239 4.83 -4.42 -10.04
N MET A 240 4.57 -5.65 -10.45
CA MET A 240 3.29 -6.33 -10.29
C MET A 240 3.52 -7.78 -9.86
N ALA A 241 2.60 -8.26 -9.04
CA ALA A 241 2.46 -9.65 -8.68
C ALA A 241 0.98 -10.05 -8.77
N ALA A 242 0.67 -11.04 -9.61
CA ALA A 242 -0.67 -11.56 -9.82
C ALA A 242 -0.59 -12.98 -10.40
N ASP A 243 -1.43 -13.89 -9.91
CA ASP A 243 -1.60 -15.22 -10.51
C ASP A 243 -2.39 -15.05 -11.82
N ILE A 244 -1.72 -15.24 -12.95
CA ILE A 244 -2.27 -15.00 -14.31
C ILE A 244 -2.05 -16.15 -15.28
N ASP A 245 -1.33 -17.19 -14.87
CA ASP A 245 -1.00 -18.35 -15.72
C ASP A 245 -1.23 -19.68 -14.97
N PRO A 246 -2.33 -20.41 -15.24
CA PRO A 246 -2.70 -21.61 -14.49
C PRO A 246 -1.74 -22.80 -14.74
N THR A 247 -0.78 -22.66 -15.63
CA THR A 247 0.20 -23.72 -15.94
C THR A 247 1.40 -23.70 -15.01
N HIS A 248 1.54 -22.63 -14.20
CA HIS A 248 2.62 -22.44 -13.25
C HIS A 248 2.05 -22.21 -11.84
N PRO A 249 2.27 -23.14 -10.89
CA PRO A 249 1.80 -22.94 -9.52
C PRO A 249 2.42 -21.71 -8.87
N GLY A 250 1.59 -20.86 -8.24
CA GLY A 250 2.01 -19.67 -7.54
C GLY A 250 1.76 -18.39 -8.32
N VAL A 251 2.19 -17.26 -7.75
CA VAL A 251 1.91 -15.92 -8.24
C VAL A 251 3.01 -15.47 -9.21
N GLU A 252 2.65 -15.04 -10.41
CA GLU A 252 3.59 -14.46 -11.35
C GLU A 252 4.08 -13.09 -10.93
N MET A 253 5.33 -12.76 -11.32
CA MET A 253 6.01 -11.51 -10.97
C MET A 253 6.66 -10.87 -12.20
N TRP A 254 6.53 -9.54 -12.31
CA TRP A 254 7.25 -8.72 -13.29
C TRP A 254 7.40 -7.28 -12.81
N SER A 255 8.25 -6.52 -13.46
CA SER A 255 8.47 -5.10 -13.18
C SER A 255 8.68 -4.30 -14.46
N GLY A 256 8.70 -2.98 -14.34
CA GLY A 256 8.90 -2.06 -15.47
C GLY A 256 10.17 -2.33 -16.28
N ASP A 257 11.19 -2.90 -15.65
CA ASP A 257 12.48 -3.25 -16.29
C ASP A 257 12.76 -4.76 -16.36
N SER A 258 11.79 -5.62 -16.02
CA SER A 258 11.98 -7.07 -16.12
C SER A 258 12.09 -7.52 -17.58
N GLN A 259 12.81 -8.63 -17.79
CA GLN A 259 12.96 -9.26 -19.12
C GLN A 259 11.69 -10.03 -19.56
N GLY A 260 10.67 -10.08 -18.71
CA GLY A 260 9.42 -10.78 -18.96
C GLY A 260 8.69 -11.10 -17.65
N ILE A 261 7.66 -11.92 -17.76
CA ILE A 261 6.90 -12.46 -16.63
C ILE A 261 7.63 -13.67 -16.09
N ARG A 262 7.71 -13.78 -14.77
CA ARG A 262 8.39 -14.89 -14.07
C ARG A 262 7.45 -15.59 -13.11
N ASN A 263 7.65 -16.90 -12.99
CA ASN A 263 7.04 -17.69 -11.93
C ASN A 263 7.83 -17.56 -10.60
N VAL A 264 7.34 -18.17 -9.54
CA VAL A 264 7.96 -18.14 -8.18
C VAL A 264 9.35 -18.78 -8.10
N LYS A 265 9.75 -19.58 -9.11
CA LYS A 265 11.10 -20.14 -9.24
C LYS A 265 12.07 -19.18 -9.94
N GLY A 266 11.58 -18.03 -10.41
CA GLY A 266 12.37 -17.05 -11.15
C GLY A 266 12.54 -17.35 -12.64
N GLU A 267 11.89 -18.38 -13.17
CA GLU A 267 11.93 -18.76 -14.59
C GLU A 267 11.07 -17.80 -15.41
N ILE A 268 11.56 -17.38 -16.58
CA ILE A 268 10.80 -16.55 -17.53
C ILE A 268 9.77 -17.45 -18.23
N ILE A 269 8.49 -17.22 -17.96
CA ILE A 269 7.37 -17.97 -18.57
C ILE A 269 6.79 -17.25 -19.79
N ALA A 270 6.98 -15.95 -19.88
CA ALA A 270 6.64 -15.12 -21.04
C ALA A 270 7.66 -14.00 -21.24
N PRO A 271 8.02 -13.67 -22.52
CA PRO A 271 8.96 -12.60 -22.78
C PRO A 271 8.38 -11.23 -22.44
N LYS A 272 9.24 -10.21 -22.34
CA LYS A 272 8.79 -8.82 -22.17
C LYS A 272 7.90 -8.39 -23.33
N MET A 273 6.71 -7.94 -23.01
CA MET A 273 5.75 -7.40 -23.95
C MET A 273 5.70 -5.87 -23.86
N ARG A 274 5.27 -5.21 -24.93
CA ARG A 274 5.08 -3.77 -24.92
C ARG A 274 3.90 -3.39 -24.01
N ASN A 275 4.10 -2.40 -23.14
CA ASN A 275 3.05 -1.87 -22.26
C ASN A 275 2.47 -2.92 -21.30
N MET A 276 3.29 -3.77 -20.74
CA MET A 276 2.86 -4.69 -19.68
C MET A 276 2.21 -3.89 -18.53
N PRO A 277 0.98 -4.24 -18.12
CA PRO A 277 0.34 -3.58 -16.98
C PRO A 277 1.16 -3.82 -15.69
N THR A 278 1.34 -2.78 -14.88
CA THR A 278 2.13 -2.86 -13.64
C THR A 278 1.49 -2.09 -12.47
N ASN A 279 0.25 -1.62 -12.62
CA ASN A 279 -0.34 -0.76 -11.60
C ASN A 279 -1.25 -1.50 -10.61
N MET A 280 -2.26 -2.22 -11.08
CA MET A 280 -3.24 -2.90 -10.22
C MET A 280 -3.62 -4.27 -10.81
N ALA A 281 -4.21 -5.13 -9.98
CA ALA A 281 -4.80 -6.40 -10.38
C ALA A 281 -6.13 -6.60 -9.64
N VAL A 282 -7.05 -7.38 -10.24
CA VAL A 282 -8.43 -7.54 -9.77
C VAL A 282 -8.91 -8.96 -10.08
N TRP A 283 -9.70 -9.59 -9.20
CA TRP A 283 -10.47 -10.80 -9.54
C TRP A 283 -11.79 -10.38 -10.17
N TRP A 284 -11.93 -10.56 -11.47
CA TRP A 284 -13.05 -9.98 -12.22
C TRP A 284 -13.91 -11.00 -12.99
N ASP A 285 -13.32 -11.86 -13.83
CA ASP A 285 -14.09 -12.63 -14.80
C ASP A 285 -14.68 -13.94 -14.25
N GLY A 286 -14.38 -14.26 -12.99
CA GLY A 286 -15.00 -15.37 -12.27
C GLY A 286 -14.27 -16.70 -12.37
N ASP A 287 -13.11 -16.75 -13.03
CA ASP A 287 -12.09 -17.79 -12.77
C ASP A 287 -11.21 -17.40 -11.58
N LEU A 288 -10.27 -18.24 -11.17
CA LEU A 288 -9.43 -17.97 -10.00
C LEU A 288 -8.15 -17.20 -10.33
N LEU A 289 -7.92 -16.87 -11.59
CA LEU A 289 -6.82 -16.00 -12.01
C LEU A 289 -7.17 -14.53 -11.82
N ARG A 290 -6.15 -13.70 -11.74
CA ARG A 290 -6.36 -12.25 -11.69
C ARG A 290 -6.29 -11.61 -13.06
N GLU A 291 -7.19 -10.66 -13.29
CA GLU A 291 -7.07 -9.68 -14.33
C GLU A 291 -6.20 -8.50 -13.86
N LEU A 292 -5.69 -7.75 -14.84
CA LEU A 292 -4.88 -6.56 -14.60
C LEU A 292 -5.73 -5.32 -14.80
N LEU A 293 -5.67 -4.40 -13.85
CA LEU A 293 -6.40 -3.15 -13.88
C LEU A 293 -5.42 -2.00 -14.11
N ASP A 294 -5.43 -1.42 -15.30
CA ASP A 294 -4.50 -0.36 -15.68
C ASP A 294 -5.13 0.55 -16.74
N ARG A 295 -4.74 1.83 -16.75
CA ARG A 295 -5.11 2.79 -17.80
C ARG A 295 -6.61 2.81 -18.13
N ASN A 296 -7.46 2.79 -17.12
CA ASN A 296 -8.91 2.79 -17.28
C ASN A 296 -9.47 1.53 -17.97
N MET A 297 -8.81 0.39 -17.81
CA MET A 297 -9.23 -0.89 -18.40
C MET A 297 -8.98 -2.05 -17.44
N ILE A 298 -9.80 -3.09 -17.56
CA ILE A 298 -9.50 -4.43 -17.07
C ILE A 298 -9.01 -5.26 -18.25
N ILE A 299 -7.89 -5.94 -18.06
CA ILE A 299 -7.13 -6.63 -19.09
C ILE A 299 -6.82 -8.04 -18.60
N LYS A 300 -7.22 -9.07 -19.35
CA LYS A 300 -6.83 -10.45 -19.07
C LYS A 300 -5.53 -10.81 -19.74
N TYR A 301 -4.72 -11.59 -19.08
CA TYR A 301 -3.59 -12.26 -19.71
C TYR A 301 -4.06 -13.57 -20.33
N ASP A 302 -3.97 -13.66 -21.66
CA ASP A 302 -4.19 -14.88 -22.44
C ASP A 302 -2.89 -15.69 -22.41
N TRP A 303 -2.81 -16.61 -21.43
CA TRP A 303 -1.61 -17.38 -21.15
C TRP A 303 -1.27 -18.38 -22.29
N GLU A 304 -2.23 -18.85 -23.05
CA GLU A 304 -2.00 -19.74 -24.20
C GLU A 304 -1.32 -19.00 -25.34
N ASN A 305 -1.78 -17.79 -25.66
CA ASN A 305 -1.26 -16.97 -26.76
C ASN A 305 -0.22 -15.93 -26.29
N LYS A 306 0.06 -15.86 -24.99
CA LYS A 306 1.02 -14.94 -24.35
C LYS A 306 0.79 -13.48 -24.74
N LYS A 307 -0.43 -12.99 -24.58
CA LYS A 307 -0.83 -11.62 -24.90
C LYS A 307 -1.82 -11.06 -23.91
N PHE A 308 -1.92 -9.74 -23.85
CA PHE A 308 -2.93 -9.02 -23.04
C PHE A 308 -4.16 -8.69 -23.87
N VAL A 309 -5.35 -9.05 -23.37
CA VAL A 309 -6.66 -8.87 -24.02
C VAL A 309 -7.53 -7.97 -23.17
N PRO A 310 -7.98 -6.80 -23.66
CA PRO A 310 -8.92 -5.95 -22.95
C PRO A 310 -10.27 -6.66 -22.73
N LEU A 311 -10.76 -6.66 -21.47
CA LEU A 311 -12.09 -7.16 -21.12
C LEU A 311 -13.08 -6.03 -20.91
N VAL A 312 -12.68 -4.99 -20.16
CA VAL A 312 -13.55 -3.86 -19.80
C VAL A 312 -12.80 -2.56 -20.04
N LYS A 313 -13.51 -1.57 -20.59
CA LYS A 313 -13.06 -0.19 -20.67
C LYS A 313 -14.02 0.71 -19.91
N PHE A 314 -13.53 1.43 -18.91
CA PHE A 314 -14.32 2.36 -18.13
C PHE A 314 -14.47 3.68 -18.89
N THR A 315 -15.66 3.95 -19.44
CA THR A 315 -15.95 5.16 -20.22
C THR A 315 -16.59 6.23 -19.34
N GLY A 316 -16.29 7.51 -19.61
CA GLY A 316 -16.81 8.64 -18.83
C GLY A 316 -16.29 8.68 -17.40
N THR A 317 -15.11 8.11 -17.15
CA THR A 317 -14.44 8.04 -15.84
C THR A 317 -12.98 8.38 -15.96
N LEU A 318 -12.37 8.79 -14.84
CA LEU A 318 -10.95 9.06 -14.73
C LEU A 318 -10.34 8.28 -13.58
N PHE A 319 -9.19 7.69 -13.85
CA PHE A 319 -8.31 7.13 -12.83
C PHE A 319 -7.43 8.24 -12.23
N ASN A 320 -6.88 8.00 -11.05
CA ASN A 320 -6.08 8.96 -10.32
C ASN A 320 -4.59 8.76 -10.57
N ASN A 321 -3.77 9.75 -10.20
CA ASN A 321 -2.33 9.65 -10.12
C ASN A 321 -1.60 9.41 -11.47
N GLY A 322 -2.14 9.97 -12.57
CA GLY A 322 -1.48 9.98 -13.88
C GLY A 322 -1.05 8.60 -14.38
N THR A 323 0.24 8.41 -14.58
CA THR A 323 0.79 7.14 -15.09
C THR A 323 0.64 5.95 -14.15
N LYS A 324 0.44 6.19 -12.84
CA LYS A 324 0.17 5.15 -11.84
C LYS A 324 -1.27 4.61 -11.97
N SER A 325 -2.15 5.37 -12.59
CA SER A 325 -3.49 4.97 -13.05
C SER A 325 -4.30 4.17 -12.03
N ASN A 326 -4.50 4.76 -10.83
CA ASN A 326 -5.19 4.08 -9.72
C ASN A 326 -6.69 4.38 -9.71
N PRO A 327 -7.57 3.41 -9.39
CA PRO A 327 -8.96 3.67 -9.06
C PRO A 327 -9.07 4.45 -7.74
N CYS A 328 -10.27 4.87 -7.35
CA CYS A 328 -10.51 5.41 -6.02
C CYS A 328 -10.43 4.31 -4.95
N LEU A 329 -10.93 3.11 -5.28
CA LEU A 329 -10.85 1.92 -4.45
C LEU A 329 -11.00 0.68 -5.34
N GLN A 330 -10.35 -0.42 -4.95
CA GLN A 330 -10.53 -1.75 -5.52
C GLN A 330 -10.57 -2.77 -4.39
N GLY A 331 -11.50 -3.71 -4.45
CA GLY A 331 -11.62 -4.79 -3.47
C GLY A 331 -12.97 -5.47 -3.53
N ASP A 332 -13.12 -6.55 -2.78
CA ASP A 332 -14.37 -7.30 -2.58
C ASP A 332 -15.33 -6.49 -1.66
N ILE A 333 -15.95 -5.44 -2.23
CA ILE A 333 -16.77 -4.47 -1.51
C ILE A 333 -18.18 -5.01 -1.25
N ILE A 334 -18.75 -5.76 -2.21
CA ILE A 334 -20.10 -6.34 -2.06
C ILE A 334 -20.11 -7.72 -1.42
N GLY A 335 -18.93 -8.32 -1.18
CA GLY A 335 -18.78 -9.54 -0.40
C GLY A 335 -19.07 -10.84 -1.17
N ASP A 336 -18.80 -10.87 -2.48
CA ASP A 336 -18.99 -12.06 -3.32
C ASP A 336 -17.67 -12.72 -3.77
N TRP A 337 -16.53 -12.33 -3.15
CA TRP A 337 -15.12 -12.65 -3.39
C TRP A 337 -14.50 -12.01 -4.63
N ARG A 338 -15.28 -11.68 -5.65
CA ARG A 338 -14.79 -10.90 -6.78
C ARG A 338 -14.65 -9.44 -6.35
N GLU A 339 -13.81 -8.74 -7.06
CA GLU A 339 -13.46 -7.40 -6.64
C GLU A 339 -14.16 -6.33 -7.47
N GLU A 340 -14.71 -5.34 -6.81
CA GLU A 340 -15.30 -4.16 -7.41
C GLU A 340 -14.23 -3.09 -7.65
N VAL A 341 -14.54 -2.21 -8.61
CA VAL A 341 -13.71 -1.07 -8.94
C VAL A 341 -14.51 0.22 -8.80
N LEU A 342 -14.12 1.06 -7.83
CA LEU A 342 -14.71 2.37 -7.59
C LEU A 342 -13.87 3.44 -8.28
N VAL A 343 -14.48 4.21 -9.20
CA VAL A 343 -13.81 5.26 -9.96
C VAL A 343 -14.63 6.55 -9.97
N ARG A 344 -13.96 7.69 -10.11
CA ARG A 344 -14.65 8.99 -10.26
C ARG A 344 -15.11 9.23 -11.69
N SER A 345 -16.22 9.94 -11.84
CA SER A 345 -16.65 10.45 -13.15
C SER A 345 -15.70 11.54 -13.66
N GLU A 346 -15.69 11.77 -14.98
CA GLU A 346 -14.83 12.80 -15.61
C GLU A 346 -15.11 14.22 -15.09
N ASP A 347 -16.36 14.52 -14.75
CA ASP A 347 -16.79 15.80 -14.17
C ASP A 347 -16.55 15.91 -12.66
N ASN A 348 -16.03 14.87 -12.02
CA ASN A 348 -15.85 14.75 -10.56
C ASN A 348 -17.13 14.89 -9.72
N ALA A 349 -18.30 14.76 -10.32
CA ALA A 349 -19.58 14.93 -9.64
C ALA A 349 -20.11 13.64 -9.00
N SER A 350 -19.57 12.48 -9.37
CA SER A 350 -20.01 11.17 -8.87
C SER A 350 -18.88 10.16 -8.77
N LEU A 351 -19.12 9.15 -7.95
CA LEU A 351 -18.36 7.90 -7.94
C LEU A 351 -19.19 6.81 -8.60
N ARG A 352 -18.54 5.98 -9.39
CA ARG A 352 -19.15 4.82 -10.07
C ARG A 352 -18.52 3.55 -9.57
N LEU A 353 -19.35 2.67 -9.01
CA LEU A 353 -18.94 1.33 -8.61
C LEU A 353 -19.23 0.38 -9.77
N TYR A 354 -18.20 -0.26 -10.27
CA TYR A 354 -18.28 -1.29 -11.29
C TYR A 354 -18.19 -2.66 -10.62
N VAL A 355 -19.11 -3.53 -11.01
CA VAL A 355 -19.22 -4.91 -10.53
C VAL A 355 -19.17 -5.87 -11.72
N SER A 356 -18.63 -7.06 -11.53
CA SER A 356 -18.66 -8.10 -12.56
C SER A 356 -20.04 -8.76 -12.60
N THR A 357 -20.55 -8.94 -13.82
CA THR A 357 -21.78 -9.72 -14.08
C THR A 357 -21.49 -11.05 -14.76
N ILE A 358 -20.23 -11.40 -14.92
CA ILE A 358 -19.81 -12.66 -15.53
C ILE A 358 -20.15 -13.81 -14.57
N PRO A 359 -20.86 -14.87 -15.01
CA PRO A 359 -21.14 -16.02 -14.15
C PRO A 359 -19.85 -16.71 -13.68
N THR A 360 -19.87 -17.22 -12.45
CA THR A 360 -18.80 -18.03 -11.89
C THR A 360 -19.36 -19.30 -11.26
N GLU A 361 -18.60 -20.39 -11.32
CA GLU A 361 -18.89 -21.65 -10.64
C GLU A 361 -18.35 -21.68 -9.21
N TYR A 362 -17.53 -20.70 -8.83
CA TYR A 362 -16.88 -20.63 -7.54
C TYR A 362 -17.68 -19.79 -6.56
N ARG A 363 -17.69 -20.20 -5.29
CA ARG A 363 -18.29 -19.46 -4.19
C ARG A 363 -17.36 -19.53 -2.98
N PHE A 364 -16.92 -18.36 -2.53
CA PHE A 364 -16.10 -18.21 -1.34
C PHE A 364 -16.76 -17.20 -0.40
N HIS A 365 -16.35 -17.22 0.86
CA HIS A 365 -16.64 -16.12 1.78
C HIS A 365 -15.97 -14.84 1.28
N THR A 366 -16.46 -13.71 1.74
CA THR A 366 -15.84 -12.42 1.42
C THR A 366 -14.38 -12.39 1.90
N PHE A 367 -13.50 -11.88 1.06
CA PHE A 367 -12.10 -11.67 1.43
C PHE A 367 -11.93 -10.65 2.57
N LEU A 368 -12.95 -9.83 2.86
CA LEU A 368 -12.94 -8.91 4.01
C LEU A 368 -12.85 -9.60 5.38
N GLU A 369 -13.15 -10.89 5.47
CA GLU A 369 -12.92 -11.68 6.69
C GLU A 369 -11.43 -11.94 6.94
N GLU A 370 -10.60 -11.91 5.90
CA GLU A 370 -9.17 -12.14 5.99
C GLU A 370 -8.43 -10.85 6.37
N PRO A 371 -7.65 -10.84 7.48
CA PRO A 371 -7.07 -9.61 8.03
C PRO A 371 -6.13 -8.87 7.07
N ILE A 372 -5.21 -9.55 6.38
CA ILE A 372 -4.24 -8.94 5.47
C ILE A 372 -4.95 -8.28 4.28
N TYR A 373 -5.95 -8.97 3.72
CA TYR A 373 -6.78 -8.42 2.65
C TYR A 373 -7.54 -7.16 3.10
N ARG A 374 -8.22 -7.23 4.24
CA ARG A 374 -8.95 -6.09 4.82
C ARG A 374 -8.05 -4.90 5.10
N ILE A 375 -6.87 -5.13 5.67
CA ILE A 375 -5.87 -4.08 5.91
C ILE A 375 -5.36 -3.50 4.57
N SER A 376 -5.19 -4.31 3.53
CA SER A 376 -4.74 -3.84 2.23
C SER A 376 -5.74 -2.87 1.58
N ILE A 377 -7.05 -3.05 1.82
CA ILE A 377 -8.08 -2.07 1.41
C ILE A 377 -7.95 -0.78 2.21
N ALA A 378 -7.80 -0.85 3.53
CA ALA A 378 -7.67 0.32 4.39
C ALA A 378 -6.43 1.18 4.03
N THR A 379 -5.38 0.57 3.52
CA THR A 379 -4.13 1.26 3.15
C THR A 379 -4.07 1.72 1.68
N GLN A 380 -5.05 1.39 0.84
CA GLN A 380 -4.98 1.69 -0.60
C GLN A 380 -4.72 3.17 -0.90
N ASN A 381 -5.32 4.09 -0.14
CA ASN A 381 -5.29 5.52 -0.42
C ASN A 381 -4.27 6.31 0.42
N VAL A 382 -3.36 5.65 1.14
CA VAL A 382 -2.35 6.35 1.97
C VAL A 382 -1.05 6.67 1.24
N GLY A 383 -0.84 6.09 0.08
CA GLY A 383 0.35 6.33 -0.77
C GLY A 383 0.04 6.00 -2.22
N TYR A 384 1.00 5.48 -2.97
CA TYR A 384 0.69 4.93 -4.29
C TYR A 384 -0.12 3.65 -4.11
N ASN A 385 -1.35 3.64 -4.65
CA ASN A 385 -2.23 2.50 -4.52
C ASN A 385 -1.58 1.22 -5.04
N GLN A 386 -1.82 0.14 -4.33
CA GLN A 386 -1.41 -1.21 -4.69
C GLN A 386 -2.64 -2.11 -4.68
N PRO A 387 -2.67 -3.18 -5.48
CA PRO A 387 -3.80 -4.11 -5.46
C PRO A 387 -3.95 -4.74 -4.07
N THR A 388 -5.19 -5.11 -3.75
CA THR A 388 -5.47 -5.97 -2.60
C THR A 388 -4.75 -7.30 -2.74
N GLN A 389 -4.33 -7.87 -1.64
CA GLN A 389 -3.72 -9.21 -1.60
C GLN A 389 -4.07 -9.90 -0.29
N PRO A 390 -4.53 -11.15 -0.31
CA PRO A 390 -4.75 -11.94 0.89
C PRO A 390 -3.45 -12.49 1.47
N GLY A 391 -3.46 -12.91 2.72
CA GLY A 391 -2.36 -13.59 3.39
C GLY A 391 -2.23 -15.07 3.03
N PHE A 392 -2.97 -15.56 2.05
CA PHE A 392 -2.93 -16.93 1.57
C PHE A 392 -2.85 -16.96 0.04
N TYR A 393 -2.34 -18.06 -0.51
CA TYR A 393 -2.37 -18.28 -1.96
C TYR A 393 -3.82 -18.50 -2.42
N PHE A 394 -4.24 -17.75 -3.44
CA PHE A 394 -5.54 -17.90 -4.07
C PHE A 394 -5.38 -17.96 -5.59
N GLY A 395 -5.58 -19.13 -6.14
CA GLY A 395 -5.40 -19.40 -7.56
C GLY A 395 -5.90 -20.80 -7.96
N PRO A 396 -5.79 -21.21 -9.23
CA PRO A 396 -6.33 -22.48 -9.75
C PRO A 396 -5.79 -23.73 -9.06
N ASP A 397 -4.60 -23.68 -8.52
CA ASP A 397 -4.00 -24.82 -7.79
C ASP A 397 -4.61 -25.02 -6.42
N LEU A 398 -5.31 -24.03 -5.88
CA LEU A 398 -6.03 -24.11 -4.62
C LEU A 398 -6.98 -25.32 -4.57
N ILE A 399 -7.71 -25.57 -5.66
CA ILE A 399 -8.68 -26.68 -5.76
C ILE A 399 -7.97 -28.03 -5.76
N LYS A 400 -6.74 -28.09 -6.25
CA LYS A 400 -5.89 -29.29 -6.24
C LYS A 400 -5.24 -29.55 -4.90
N MET A 401 -5.02 -28.51 -4.11
CA MET A 401 -4.45 -28.58 -2.77
C MET A 401 -5.54 -28.96 -1.76
N LYS A 402 -5.72 -30.27 -1.49
CA LYS A 402 -6.62 -30.75 -0.45
C LYS A 402 -6.17 -30.26 0.92
N GLY A 403 -6.72 -29.14 1.39
CA GLY A 403 -6.42 -28.58 2.73
C GLY A 403 -7.37 -27.45 3.10
N THR A 404 -7.69 -27.35 4.36
CA THR A 404 -8.46 -26.26 4.93
C THR A 404 -7.62 -24.98 4.94
N PHE A 405 -8.02 -23.99 4.15
CA PHE A 405 -7.60 -22.61 4.40
C PHE A 405 -8.14 -22.13 5.75
N ARG A 406 -7.39 -21.38 6.51
CA ARG A 406 -7.83 -20.81 7.80
C ARG A 406 -9.21 -20.15 7.63
N GLY A 407 -10.29 -20.86 8.01
CA GLY A 407 -11.65 -20.35 7.99
C GLY A 407 -12.39 -20.33 6.64
N TYR A 408 -11.73 -20.56 5.51
CA TYR A 408 -12.38 -20.60 4.20
C TYR A 408 -12.69 -22.05 3.80
N GLN A 409 -13.97 -22.40 3.77
CA GLN A 409 -14.43 -23.66 3.19
C GLN A 409 -14.84 -23.42 1.74
N ILE A 410 -14.23 -24.14 0.81
CA ILE A 410 -14.74 -24.29 -0.56
C ILE A 410 -16.04 -25.07 -0.44
N LYS A 411 -17.16 -24.46 -0.76
CA LYS A 411 -18.47 -25.12 -0.82
C LYS A 411 -18.66 -25.83 -2.14
#